data_17ab8ec5743eef84cc01ec70ad95e0dc
#
_entry.id   17ab8ec5743eef84cc01ec70ad95e0dc
#
_cell.length_a   1.000
_cell.length_b   1.000
_cell.length_c   1.000
_cell.angle_alpha   90.00
_cell.angle_beta   90.00
_cell.angle_gamma   90.00
#
_symmetry.space_group_name_H-M   'P 1'
#
loop_
_entity.id
_entity.type
_entity.pdbx_description
1 polymer ?
#
loop_
_entity_poly.entity_id
_entity_poly.type
_entity_poly.pdbx_seq_one_letter_code
_entity_poly.pdbx_strand_id
1 'polypeptide(L)'
;MISNLEIKNYKSINQMELNCSRINVFIGEPNSGKSNILEALDLSFLSWMMHINEVNKKVNTELIDLKSFFRVNKVADMFHLGNFNSPISITHPGFSAGTNIEYIQDKEKDINLFEFNNSNGSFTNFDSDFIPQDPLQFYATPIKPYRYKSNIQFHDTGNYIQRLMAPFGNNLAKVIYHNTDMQQLAKEFAKEHGFDLNIDNANDNITLQLRINEGIVYSLSYEALADTYKRILFYSAAVKHTNARVITLDEPDTHAFPPYVSYLAEEITKQKEVQFFIATHNPYLLNSLIENSPADQLSVFVVSYDRLNRTTVTKKLSDNDLSELLDFGVDIFFNLNRYSNDSIEYPS
;
A
#
# COMPACT_ATOMS: atom_id res chain seq x y z
N MET A 1 15.43 5.49 6.37
CA MET A 1 14.06 5.44 6.91
C MET A 1 13.51 6.85 7.03
N ILE A 2 12.24 7.04 6.84
CA ILE A 2 11.53 8.31 7.07
C ILE A 2 11.36 8.46 8.58
N SER A 3 12.00 9.44 9.19
CA SER A 3 11.86 9.74 10.62
C SER A 3 10.73 10.72 10.89
N ASN A 4 10.48 11.62 9.95
CA ASN A 4 9.40 12.59 9.98
C ASN A 4 8.70 12.61 8.63
N LEU A 5 7.36 12.64 8.64
CA LEU A 5 6.53 12.76 7.45
C LEU A 5 5.60 13.96 7.63
N GLU A 6 5.70 14.93 6.73
CA GLU A 6 4.78 16.05 6.66
C GLU A 6 3.92 15.92 5.40
N ILE A 7 2.60 16.07 5.55
CA ILE A 7 1.61 16.03 4.47
C ILE A 7 0.82 17.34 4.52
N LYS A 8 0.72 18.04 3.40
CA LYS A 8 -0.07 19.26 3.27
C LYS A 8 -1.01 19.21 2.07
N ASN A 9 -2.19 19.74 2.26
CA ASN A 9 -3.20 20.00 1.23
C ASN A 9 -3.60 18.75 0.41
N TYR A 10 -3.65 17.57 1.05
CA TYR A 10 -3.98 16.32 0.37
C TYR A 10 -5.30 15.71 0.85
N LYS A 11 -6.31 15.65 -0.03
CA LYS A 11 -7.64 15.05 0.24
C LYS A 11 -8.26 15.54 1.55
N SER A 12 -8.43 14.63 2.52
CA SER A 12 -8.94 15.00 3.85
C SER A 12 -7.89 15.63 4.75
N ILE A 13 -6.63 15.73 4.35
CA ILE A 13 -5.53 16.24 5.16
C ILE A 13 -5.21 17.68 4.77
N ASN A 14 -5.48 18.64 5.65
CA ASN A 14 -5.04 20.01 5.48
C ASN A 14 -3.52 20.14 5.75
N GLN A 15 -3.12 19.77 6.96
CA GLN A 15 -1.72 19.66 7.36
C GLN A 15 -1.58 18.58 8.44
N MET A 16 -0.55 17.76 8.32
CA MET A 16 -0.23 16.69 9.26
C MET A 16 1.26 16.50 9.36
N GLU A 17 1.76 16.23 10.55
CA GLU A 17 3.15 15.87 10.82
C GLU A 17 3.19 14.60 11.67
N LEU A 18 4.01 13.63 11.26
CA LEU A 18 4.13 12.32 11.90
C LEU A 18 5.59 12.02 12.22
N ASN A 19 5.87 11.72 13.49
CA ASN A 19 7.14 11.14 13.92
C ASN A 19 7.08 9.63 13.76
N CYS A 20 7.79 9.12 12.76
CA CYS A 20 7.70 7.76 12.27
C CYS A 20 8.76 6.85 12.89
N SER A 21 8.39 5.59 13.10
CA SER A 21 9.28 4.48 13.43
C SER A 21 9.50 3.56 12.22
N ARG A 22 10.11 2.40 12.41
CA ARG A 22 10.27 1.40 11.34
C ARG A 22 8.93 0.80 10.91
N ILE A 23 8.03 0.56 11.86
CA ILE A 23 6.67 0.10 11.59
C ILE A 23 5.70 1.19 12.07
N ASN A 24 4.85 1.68 11.18
CA ASN A 24 3.87 2.71 11.45
C ASN A 24 2.49 2.16 11.14
N VAL A 25 1.64 2.05 12.15
CA VAL A 25 0.30 1.46 12.03
C VAL A 25 -0.74 2.55 12.23
N PHE A 26 -1.66 2.67 11.29
CA PHE A 26 -2.77 3.62 11.31
C PHE A 26 -4.07 2.88 11.58
N ILE A 27 -4.71 3.17 12.70
CA ILE A 27 -6.00 2.61 13.11
C ILE A 27 -7.03 3.73 13.27
N GLY A 28 -8.29 3.42 13.21
CA GLY A 28 -9.35 4.42 13.36
C GLY A 28 -10.64 3.99 12.66
N GLU A 29 -11.68 4.78 12.78
CA GLU A 29 -12.97 4.51 12.15
C GLU A 29 -12.87 4.46 10.60
N PRO A 30 -13.84 3.82 9.93
CA PRO A 30 -13.99 3.97 8.48
C PRO A 30 -14.07 5.45 8.08
N ASN A 31 -13.48 5.79 6.93
CA ASN A 31 -13.44 7.16 6.41
C ASN A 31 -12.70 8.20 7.28
N SER A 32 -11.93 7.80 8.28
CA SER A 32 -11.13 8.72 9.10
C SER A 32 -9.93 9.33 8.35
N GLY A 33 -9.55 8.78 7.19
CA GLY A 33 -8.43 9.27 6.38
C GLY A 33 -7.15 8.43 6.45
N LYS A 34 -7.16 7.25 7.05
CA LYS A 34 -6.00 6.33 7.12
C LYS A 34 -5.36 6.07 5.77
N SER A 35 -6.18 5.66 4.79
CA SER A 35 -5.70 5.41 3.44
C SER A 35 -5.20 6.67 2.75
N ASN A 36 -5.71 7.86 3.09
CA ASN A 36 -5.21 9.12 2.54
C ASN A 36 -3.76 9.40 2.98
N ILE A 37 -3.38 8.98 4.19
CA ILE A 37 -1.99 9.07 4.67
C ILE A 37 -1.08 8.17 3.83
N LEU A 38 -1.50 6.93 3.56
CA LEU A 38 -0.72 6.00 2.73
C LEU A 38 -0.63 6.48 1.28
N GLU A 39 -1.75 6.93 0.70
CA GLU A 39 -1.79 7.45 -0.66
C GLU A 39 -0.93 8.70 -0.85
N ALA A 40 -0.82 9.55 0.18
CA ALA A 40 0.10 10.68 0.13
C ALA A 40 1.55 10.22 -0.06
N LEU A 41 1.99 9.18 0.65
CA LEU A 41 3.31 8.56 0.42
C LEU A 41 3.40 7.92 -0.97
N ASP A 42 2.32 7.31 -1.44
CA ASP A 42 2.26 6.64 -2.75
C ASP A 42 2.37 7.63 -3.92
N LEU A 43 2.14 8.94 -3.69
CA LEU A 43 2.39 9.97 -4.71
C LEU A 43 3.85 9.98 -5.17
N SER A 44 4.79 9.60 -4.29
CA SER A 44 6.20 9.43 -4.69
C SER A 44 6.39 8.35 -5.77
N PHE A 45 5.42 7.46 -5.93
CA PHE A 45 5.44 6.39 -6.93
C PHE A 45 4.65 6.74 -8.21
N LEU A 46 3.99 7.90 -8.27
CA LEU A 46 3.10 8.30 -9.37
C LEU A 46 3.81 8.30 -10.73
N SER A 47 5.00 8.90 -10.81
CA SER A 47 5.76 8.96 -12.09
C SER A 47 6.12 7.56 -12.61
N TRP A 48 6.40 6.62 -11.71
CA TRP A 48 6.61 5.21 -12.07
C TRP A 48 5.34 4.56 -12.63
N MET A 49 4.20 4.77 -11.99
CA MET A 49 2.92 4.22 -12.48
C MET A 49 2.54 4.77 -13.85
N MET A 50 2.78 6.06 -14.09
CA MET A 50 2.58 6.68 -15.40
C MET A 50 3.51 6.06 -16.46
N HIS A 51 4.78 5.85 -16.12
CA HIS A 51 5.75 5.23 -17.01
C HIS A 51 5.36 3.78 -17.36
N ILE A 52 4.96 2.98 -16.38
CA ILE A 52 4.44 1.62 -16.62
C ILE A 52 3.25 1.67 -17.58
N ASN A 53 2.34 2.62 -17.41
CA ASN A 53 1.20 2.77 -18.31
C ASN A 53 1.62 3.08 -19.75
N GLU A 54 2.64 3.90 -19.96
CA GLU A 54 3.17 4.14 -21.32
C GLU A 54 3.78 2.90 -21.94
N VAL A 55 4.54 2.13 -21.16
CA VAL A 55 5.11 0.85 -21.61
C VAL A 55 3.98 -0.13 -21.93
N ASN A 56 3.01 -0.26 -21.05
CA ASN A 56 1.87 -1.17 -21.21
C ASN A 56 1.03 -0.84 -22.44
N LYS A 57 0.81 0.44 -22.76
CA LYS A 57 0.15 0.86 -24.03
C LYS A 57 0.89 0.32 -25.26
N LYS A 58 2.23 0.34 -25.25
CA LYS A 58 3.05 -0.13 -26.37
C LYS A 58 3.01 -1.65 -26.53
N VAL A 59 2.82 -2.39 -25.43
CA VAL A 59 2.78 -3.88 -25.43
C VAL A 59 1.35 -4.43 -25.31
N ASN A 60 0.33 -3.60 -25.38
CA ASN A 60 -1.11 -3.94 -25.30
C ASN A 60 -1.46 -4.75 -24.03
N THR A 61 -0.93 -4.34 -22.89
CA THR A 61 -1.22 -4.94 -21.59
C THR A 61 -2.09 -4.05 -20.71
N GLU A 62 -2.54 -4.57 -19.57
CA GLU A 62 -3.42 -3.84 -18.64
C GLU A 62 -2.72 -2.59 -18.08
N LEU A 63 -3.44 -1.46 -18.09
CA LEU A 63 -2.99 -0.21 -17.51
C LEU A 63 -3.31 -0.13 -16.03
N ILE A 64 -2.46 0.59 -15.29
CA ILE A 64 -2.76 0.98 -13.92
C ILE A 64 -3.81 2.10 -13.99
N ASP A 65 -5.00 1.82 -13.48
CA ASP A 65 -6.03 2.84 -13.32
C ASP A 65 -5.67 3.76 -12.16
N LEU A 66 -5.06 4.90 -12.48
CA LEU A 66 -4.60 5.88 -11.49
C LEU A 66 -5.77 6.53 -10.73
N LYS A 67 -6.93 6.69 -11.38
CA LYS A 67 -8.11 7.23 -10.71
C LYS A 67 -8.62 6.29 -9.63
N SER A 68 -8.77 5.01 -9.94
CA SER A 68 -9.12 3.99 -8.94
C SER A 68 -8.03 3.83 -7.89
N PHE A 69 -6.77 3.86 -8.28
CA PHE A 69 -5.65 3.71 -7.34
C PHE A 69 -5.66 4.80 -6.27
N PHE A 70 -5.80 6.05 -6.68
CA PHE A 70 -5.90 7.21 -5.79
C PHE A 70 -7.35 7.52 -5.38
N ARG A 71 -8.34 6.71 -5.75
CA ARG A 71 -9.76 6.90 -5.39
C ARG A 71 -10.28 8.32 -5.65
N VAL A 72 -10.04 8.83 -6.86
CA VAL A 72 -10.43 10.17 -7.31
C VAL A 72 -11.06 10.11 -8.70
N ASN A 73 -11.93 11.06 -9.03
CA ASN A 73 -12.44 11.21 -10.39
C ASN A 73 -11.51 12.04 -11.27
N LYS A 74 -10.84 13.02 -10.65
CA LYS A 74 -9.91 13.95 -11.29
C LYS A 74 -8.74 14.21 -10.36
N VAL A 75 -7.60 14.66 -10.91
CA VAL A 75 -6.45 15.12 -10.11
C VAL A 75 -6.85 16.22 -9.13
N ALA A 76 -7.76 17.10 -9.53
CA ALA A 76 -8.32 18.16 -8.69
C ALA A 76 -8.88 17.65 -7.35
N ASP A 77 -9.46 16.44 -7.33
CA ASP A 77 -10.04 15.84 -6.12
C ASP A 77 -8.96 15.42 -5.09
N MET A 78 -7.69 15.47 -5.46
CA MET A 78 -6.57 15.25 -4.55
C MET A 78 -6.30 16.44 -3.62
N PHE A 79 -6.73 17.65 -4.02
CA PHE A 79 -6.50 18.86 -3.23
C PHE A 79 -7.50 18.98 -2.09
N HIS A 80 -7.02 19.28 -0.89
CA HIS A 80 -7.87 19.44 0.28
C HIS A 80 -8.92 20.53 0.06
N LEU A 81 -10.20 20.15 0.12
CA LEU A 81 -11.35 21.03 -0.12
C LEU A 81 -11.25 21.86 -1.43
N GLY A 82 -10.52 21.36 -2.44
CA GLY A 82 -10.30 22.06 -3.70
C GLY A 82 -9.39 23.28 -3.59
N ASN A 83 -8.52 23.34 -2.61
CA ASN A 83 -7.59 24.46 -2.42
C ASN A 83 -6.41 24.37 -3.39
N PHE A 84 -6.53 25.07 -4.54
CA PHE A 84 -5.48 25.18 -5.55
C PHE A 84 -4.48 26.32 -5.29
N ASN A 85 -4.67 27.13 -4.24
CA ASN A 85 -3.76 28.23 -3.90
C ASN A 85 -2.47 27.76 -3.24
N SER A 86 -2.42 26.49 -2.85
CA SER A 86 -1.27 25.86 -2.25
C SER A 86 -1.01 24.50 -2.89
N PRO A 87 0.25 24.10 -3.07
CA PRO A 87 0.56 22.78 -3.60
C PRO A 87 0.13 21.67 -2.63
N ILE A 88 -0.12 20.48 -3.18
CA ILE A 88 0.01 19.27 -2.38
C ILE A 88 1.49 19.10 -2.09
N SER A 89 1.86 18.92 -0.84
CA SER A 89 3.26 18.75 -0.45
C SER A 89 3.43 17.58 0.50
N ILE A 90 4.28 16.64 0.12
CA ILE A 90 4.66 15.48 0.93
C ILE A 90 6.15 15.57 1.18
N THR A 91 6.55 15.78 2.42
CA THR A 91 7.95 16.00 2.79
C THR A 91 8.40 14.93 3.79
N HIS A 92 9.54 14.31 3.53
CA HIS A 92 10.14 13.32 4.40
C HIS A 92 11.66 13.51 4.46
N PRO A 93 12.14 14.45 5.31
CA PRO A 93 13.56 14.80 5.42
C PRO A 93 14.44 13.57 5.68
N GLY A 94 15.59 13.52 5.01
CA GLY A 94 16.61 12.49 5.24
C GLY A 94 16.43 11.18 4.47
N PHE A 95 15.37 11.01 3.68
CA PHE A 95 15.14 9.77 2.94
C PHE A 95 15.22 9.94 1.41
N SER A 96 14.45 10.76 0.88
CA SER A 96 14.50 11.34 -0.47
C SER A 96 13.74 12.63 -0.38
N ALA A 97 14.03 13.52 -1.25
CA ALA A 97 13.37 14.79 -1.22
C ALA A 97 11.87 14.60 -1.55
N GLY A 98 11.01 15.44 -1.01
CA GLY A 98 9.57 15.34 -1.04
C GLY A 98 8.94 15.36 -2.44
N THR A 99 7.64 15.16 -2.47
CA THR A 99 6.80 15.21 -3.66
C THR A 99 5.87 16.41 -3.56
N ASN A 100 5.79 17.21 -4.62
CA ASN A 100 4.84 18.32 -4.72
C ASN A 100 3.99 18.16 -5.97
N ILE A 101 2.71 18.54 -5.86
CA ILE A 101 1.81 18.71 -7.01
C ILE A 101 1.24 20.11 -6.95
N GLU A 102 1.49 20.90 -7.99
CA GLU A 102 1.00 22.26 -8.12
C GLU A 102 -0.04 22.34 -9.24
N TYR A 103 -1.08 23.13 -9.02
CA TYR A 103 -2.05 23.45 -10.04
C TYR A 103 -1.55 24.64 -10.86
N ILE A 104 -1.51 24.48 -12.19
CA ILE A 104 -1.09 25.51 -13.13
C ILE A 104 -2.20 25.74 -14.14
N GLN A 105 -2.63 26.98 -14.29
CA GLN A 105 -3.50 27.37 -15.38
C GLN A 105 -2.68 27.87 -16.56
N ASP A 106 -2.60 27.07 -17.62
CA ASP A 106 -2.02 27.55 -18.89
C ASP A 106 -3.05 28.42 -19.62
N LYS A 107 -2.90 29.74 -19.49
CA LYS A 107 -3.81 30.70 -20.07
C LYS A 107 -3.69 30.81 -21.60
N GLU A 108 -2.59 30.39 -22.19
CA GLU A 108 -2.40 30.41 -23.64
C GLU A 108 -3.13 29.26 -24.32
N LYS A 109 -3.18 28.12 -23.67
CA LYS A 109 -3.85 26.91 -24.20
C LYS A 109 -5.24 26.67 -23.63
N ASP A 110 -5.67 27.50 -22.66
CA ASP A 110 -6.93 27.33 -21.89
C ASP A 110 -7.09 25.91 -21.28
N ILE A 111 -5.99 25.36 -20.80
CA ILE A 111 -5.96 24.06 -20.15
C ILE A 111 -5.48 24.14 -18.71
N ASN A 112 -6.04 23.27 -17.88
CA ASN A 112 -5.63 23.12 -16.50
C ASN A 112 -4.60 22.00 -16.42
N LEU A 113 -3.42 22.32 -15.95
CA LEU A 113 -2.31 21.38 -15.77
C LEU A 113 -1.99 21.20 -14.29
N PHE A 114 -1.41 20.06 -13.99
CA PHE A 114 -0.86 19.75 -12.68
C PHE A 114 0.63 19.43 -12.85
N GLU A 115 1.46 20.24 -12.23
CA GLU A 115 2.89 20.07 -12.23
C GLU A 115 3.30 19.15 -11.09
N PHE A 116 3.83 17.99 -11.43
CA PHE A 116 4.39 17.05 -10.48
C PHE A 116 5.90 17.25 -10.37
N ASN A 117 6.36 17.60 -9.20
CA ASN A 117 7.77 17.76 -8.87
C ASN A 117 8.18 16.73 -7.81
N ASN A 118 9.17 15.95 -8.15
CA ASN A 118 9.89 15.15 -7.15
C ASN A 118 11.28 15.75 -7.01
N SER A 119 11.69 16.05 -5.81
CA SER A 119 12.98 16.66 -5.51
C SER A 119 14.21 15.80 -5.88
N ASN A 120 14.02 14.58 -6.35
CA ASN A 120 15.05 13.81 -7.08
C ASN A 120 15.24 14.28 -8.54
N GLY A 121 14.53 15.34 -8.96
CA GLY A 121 14.66 15.95 -10.28
C GLY A 121 13.66 15.44 -11.33
N SER A 122 12.67 14.61 -10.98
CA SER A 122 11.60 14.27 -11.90
C SER A 122 10.55 15.37 -11.93
N PHE A 123 10.26 15.82 -13.12
CA PHE A 123 9.25 16.83 -13.40
C PHE A 123 8.34 16.31 -14.51
N THR A 124 7.05 16.44 -14.33
CA THR A 124 6.06 16.03 -15.34
C THR A 124 4.80 16.86 -15.19
N ASN A 125 4.34 17.44 -16.28
CA ASN A 125 3.02 18.05 -16.35
C ASN A 125 2.01 17.00 -16.80
N PHE A 126 0.83 16.99 -16.20
CA PHE A 126 -0.27 16.15 -16.61
C PHE A 126 -1.62 16.88 -16.51
N ASP A 127 -2.57 16.44 -17.27
CA ASP A 127 -3.93 16.98 -17.24
C ASP A 127 -4.76 16.40 -16.07
N SER A 128 -6.03 16.79 -16.00
CA SER A 128 -6.96 16.35 -14.96
C SER A 128 -7.24 14.83 -14.96
N ASP A 129 -6.89 14.14 -16.02
CA ASP A 129 -7.10 12.71 -16.22
C ASP A 129 -5.82 11.87 -16.04
N PHE A 130 -4.75 12.46 -15.48
CA PHE A 130 -3.41 11.88 -15.34
C PHE A 130 -2.70 11.57 -16.66
N ILE A 131 -3.07 12.26 -17.74
CA ILE A 131 -2.40 12.09 -19.03
C ILE A 131 -1.17 13.02 -19.07
N PRO A 132 0.06 12.46 -19.15
CA PRO A 132 1.26 13.27 -19.25
C PRO A 132 1.23 14.16 -20.49
N GLN A 133 1.63 15.43 -20.33
CA GLN A 133 1.74 16.39 -21.41
C GLN A 133 3.17 16.51 -21.95
N ASP A 134 4.14 16.07 -21.15
CA ASP A 134 5.57 16.06 -21.48
C ASP A 134 6.11 14.63 -21.46
N PRO A 135 7.25 14.35 -22.11
CA PRO A 135 7.93 13.07 -21.97
C PRO A 135 8.23 12.76 -20.50
N LEU A 136 7.80 11.59 -20.03
CA LEU A 136 8.01 11.18 -18.65
C LEU A 136 9.49 11.04 -18.33
N GLN A 137 9.94 11.80 -17.34
CA GLN A 137 11.22 11.57 -16.69
C GLN A 137 10.99 10.62 -15.51
N PHE A 138 11.63 9.46 -15.59
CA PHE A 138 11.44 8.40 -14.64
C PHE A 138 12.65 8.23 -13.72
N TYR A 139 12.39 8.15 -12.42
CA TYR A 139 13.39 7.79 -11.41
C TYR A 139 12.83 6.70 -10.50
N ALA A 140 13.68 5.71 -10.21
CA ALA A 140 13.31 4.67 -9.26
C ALA A 140 13.08 5.28 -7.87
N THR A 141 11.89 5.06 -7.33
CA THR A 141 11.58 5.46 -5.96
C THR A 141 11.82 4.29 -4.99
N PRO A 142 12.36 4.56 -3.80
CA PRO A 142 12.50 3.56 -2.76
C PRO A 142 11.18 3.28 -2.01
N ILE A 143 10.12 4.08 -2.25
CA ILE A 143 8.78 3.90 -1.68
C ILE A 143 7.94 3.10 -2.67
N LYS A 144 7.31 2.02 -2.22
CA LYS A 144 6.47 1.16 -3.05
C LYS A 144 5.14 0.84 -2.39
N PRO A 145 4.04 1.18 -3.04
CA PRO A 145 2.73 0.68 -2.64
C PRO A 145 2.55 -0.78 -3.05
N TYR A 146 1.93 -1.57 -2.18
CA TYR A 146 1.41 -2.88 -2.55
C TYR A 146 -0.08 -2.94 -2.25
N ARG A 147 -0.87 -3.17 -3.30
CA ARG A 147 -2.33 -3.21 -3.26
C ARG A 147 -2.80 -4.50 -3.90
N TYR A 148 -3.41 -5.37 -3.12
CA TYR A 148 -3.93 -6.63 -3.62
C TYR A 148 -5.10 -6.41 -4.58
N LYS A 149 -5.09 -7.17 -5.69
CA LYS A 149 -6.21 -7.34 -6.62
C LYS A 149 -6.57 -8.82 -6.73
N SER A 150 -7.86 -9.16 -6.60
CA SER A 150 -8.33 -10.55 -6.71
C SER A 150 -8.16 -11.11 -8.13
N ASN A 151 -8.39 -10.27 -9.13
CA ASN A 151 -8.30 -10.62 -10.55
C ASN A 151 -7.04 -9.98 -11.14
N ILE A 152 -5.90 -10.59 -10.88
CA ILE A 152 -4.63 -10.13 -11.42
C ILE A 152 -4.32 -10.88 -12.71
N GLN A 153 -3.93 -10.16 -13.76
CA GLN A 153 -3.32 -10.77 -14.93
C GLN A 153 -1.82 -10.81 -14.75
N PHE A 154 -1.24 -12.00 -14.86
CA PHE A 154 0.20 -12.15 -14.83
C PHE A 154 0.76 -11.78 -16.21
N HIS A 155 1.88 -11.07 -16.21
CA HIS A 155 2.53 -10.61 -17.43
C HIS A 155 4.01 -10.89 -17.37
N ASP A 156 4.62 -11.07 -18.55
CA ASP A 156 6.07 -11.07 -18.67
C ASP A 156 6.64 -9.68 -18.32
N THR A 157 7.29 -9.60 -17.18
CA THR A 157 7.88 -8.37 -16.64
C THR A 157 9.38 -8.28 -16.90
N GLY A 158 9.89 -9.05 -17.87
CA GLY A 158 11.30 -9.04 -18.25
C GLY A 158 12.23 -9.47 -17.10
N ASN A 159 13.12 -8.57 -16.66
CA ASN A 159 14.13 -8.87 -15.64
C ASN A 159 13.61 -8.91 -14.19
N TYR A 160 12.32 -8.65 -13.94
CA TYR A 160 11.72 -8.73 -12.60
C TYR A 160 11.30 -10.15 -12.25
N ILE A 161 12.28 -11.04 -12.03
CA ILE A 161 12.02 -12.48 -11.80
C ILE A 161 12.03 -12.87 -10.32
N GLN A 162 12.75 -12.17 -9.47
CA GLN A 162 12.91 -12.54 -8.06
C GLN A 162 12.22 -11.59 -7.06
N ARG A 163 11.76 -10.42 -7.51
CA ARG A 163 11.18 -9.38 -6.64
C ARG A 163 9.81 -8.99 -7.13
N LEU A 164 8.89 -8.84 -6.19
CA LEU A 164 7.52 -8.46 -6.53
C LEU A 164 7.45 -7.05 -7.11
N MET A 165 6.77 -6.92 -8.23
CA MET A 165 6.55 -5.63 -8.89
C MET A 165 5.37 -4.90 -8.24
N ALA A 166 5.63 -3.69 -7.75
CA ALA A 166 4.57 -2.82 -7.26
C ALA A 166 3.77 -2.23 -8.46
N PRO A 167 2.48 -1.88 -8.28
CA PRO A 167 1.72 -2.01 -7.05
C PRO A 167 0.98 -3.34 -6.89
N PHE A 168 0.70 -4.07 -7.97
CA PHE A 168 -0.24 -5.20 -7.97
C PHE A 168 0.41 -6.58 -8.05
N GLY A 169 1.74 -6.66 -8.23
CA GLY A 169 2.44 -7.94 -8.25
C GLY A 169 2.15 -8.79 -9.49
N ASN A 170 2.02 -8.17 -10.67
CA ASN A 170 1.72 -8.88 -11.92
C ASN A 170 2.74 -9.98 -12.27
N ASN A 171 3.89 -10.01 -11.60
CA ASN A 171 4.91 -11.05 -11.73
C ASN A 171 4.93 -12.06 -10.56
N LEU A 172 3.87 -12.18 -9.77
CA LEU A 172 3.83 -13.06 -8.59
C LEU A 172 4.18 -14.52 -8.95
N ALA A 173 3.72 -15.02 -10.09
CA ALA A 173 4.06 -16.37 -10.55
C ALA A 173 5.57 -16.59 -10.67
N LYS A 174 6.30 -15.63 -11.27
CA LYS A 174 7.77 -15.67 -11.36
C LYS A 174 8.44 -15.58 -10.00
N VAL A 175 7.94 -14.70 -9.11
CA VAL A 175 8.46 -14.57 -7.74
C VAL A 175 8.33 -15.91 -7.01
N ILE A 176 7.18 -16.57 -7.07
CA ILE A 176 7.00 -17.89 -6.47
C ILE A 176 7.94 -18.92 -7.11
N TYR A 177 8.05 -18.94 -8.43
CA TYR A 177 8.91 -19.89 -9.14
C TYR A 177 10.38 -19.77 -8.77
N HIS A 178 10.90 -18.55 -8.57
CA HIS A 178 12.32 -18.30 -8.33
C HIS A 178 12.73 -18.23 -6.85
N ASN A 179 11.78 -18.32 -5.90
CA ASN A 179 12.05 -18.22 -4.47
C ASN A 179 11.54 -19.45 -3.72
N THR A 180 12.43 -20.22 -3.14
CA THR A 180 12.11 -21.50 -2.49
C THR A 180 11.18 -21.36 -1.29
N ASP A 181 11.28 -20.29 -0.52
CA ASP A 181 10.40 -20.00 0.60
C ASP A 181 8.96 -19.70 0.12
N MET A 182 8.82 -18.99 -0.99
CA MET A 182 7.51 -18.74 -1.61
C MET A 182 6.92 -20.01 -2.23
N GLN A 183 7.76 -20.86 -2.83
CA GLN A 183 7.33 -22.17 -3.31
C GLN A 183 6.81 -23.04 -2.16
N GLN A 184 7.52 -23.05 -1.02
CA GLN A 184 7.11 -23.83 0.14
C GLN A 184 5.77 -23.34 0.69
N LEU A 185 5.61 -22.02 0.87
CA LEU A 185 4.37 -21.39 1.35
C LEU A 185 3.18 -21.74 0.42
N ALA A 186 3.35 -21.54 -0.89
CA ALA A 186 2.30 -21.83 -1.87
C ALA A 186 1.94 -23.32 -1.93
N LYS A 187 2.95 -24.21 -1.79
CA LYS A 187 2.75 -25.66 -1.76
C LYS A 187 2.02 -26.12 -0.49
N GLU A 188 2.32 -25.52 0.67
CA GLU A 188 1.62 -25.84 1.92
C GLU A 188 0.14 -25.50 1.80
N PHE A 189 -0.21 -24.32 1.29
CA PHE A 189 -1.59 -23.94 1.06
C PHE A 189 -2.32 -24.85 0.07
N ALA A 190 -1.67 -25.22 -1.04
CA ALA A 190 -2.26 -26.13 -2.00
C ALA A 190 -2.57 -27.49 -1.35
N LYS A 191 -1.62 -28.04 -0.60
CA LYS A 191 -1.74 -29.35 0.06
C LYS A 191 -2.83 -29.42 1.12
N GLU A 192 -3.04 -28.36 1.92
CA GLU A 192 -4.12 -28.29 2.90
C GLU A 192 -5.49 -28.56 2.28
N HIS A 193 -5.66 -28.28 0.99
CA HIS A 193 -6.87 -28.47 0.23
C HIS A 193 -6.82 -29.65 -0.77
N GLY A 194 -5.77 -30.50 -0.66
CA GLY A 194 -5.59 -31.67 -1.49
C GLY A 194 -5.15 -31.41 -2.94
N PHE A 195 -4.59 -30.23 -3.19
CA PHE A 195 -4.08 -29.85 -4.52
C PHE A 195 -2.55 -29.87 -4.56
N ASP A 196 -2.03 -30.09 -5.76
CA ASP A 196 -0.66 -29.80 -6.12
C ASP A 196 -0.57 -28.44 -6.79
N LEU A 197 0.49 -27.67 -6.45
CA LEU A 197 0.78 -26.40 -7.10
C LEU A 197 1.51 -26.66 -8.43
N ASN A 198 1.01 -26.07 -9.50
CA ASN A 198 1.69 -26.04 -10.79
C ASN A 198 1.96 -24.59 -11.21
N ILE A 199 3.21 -24.27 -11.49
CA ILE A 199 3.64 -22.96 -11.99
C ILE A 199 4.11 -23.13 -13.41
N ASP A 200 3.40 -22.55 -14.36
CA ASP A 200 3.78 -22.47 -15.75
C ASP A 200 4.68 -21.24 -15.96
N ASN A 201 5.99 -21.47 -15.93
CA ASN A 201 6.96 -20.39 -16.11
C ASN A 201 7.00 -19.83 -17.54
N ALA A 202 6.49 -20.56 -18.52
CA ALA A 202 6.46 -20.08 -19.91
C ALA A 202 5.31 -19.09 -20.15
N ASN A 203 4.20 -19.28 -19.46
CA ASN A 203 3.00 -18.45 -19.59
C ASN A 203 2.75 -17.58 -18.35
N ASP A 204 3.70 -17.50 -17.43
CA ASP A 204 3.60 -16.74 -16.18
C ASP A 204 2.29 -17.01 -15.41
N ASN A 205 1.90 -18.28 -15.32
CA ASN A 205 0.61 -18.68 -14.75
C ASN A 205 0.76 -19.62 -13.56
N ILE A 206 -0.20 -19.55 -12.65
CA ILE A 206 -0.33 -20.42 -11.48
C ILE A 206 -1.62 -21.22 -11.63
N THR A 207 -1.52 -22.54 -11.49
CA THR A 207 -2.69 -23.41 -11.44
C THR A 207 -2.59 -24.38 -10.26
N LEU A 208 -3.72 -24.81 -9.75
CA LEU A 208 -3.82 -25.90 -8.81
C LEU A 208 -4.25 -27.16 -9.57
N GLN A 209 -3.63 -28.27 -9.22
CA GLN A 209 -3.91 -29.55 -9.85
C GLN A 209 -4.42 -30.55 -8.82
N LEU A 210 -5.55 -31.18 -9.12
CA LEU A 210 -6.07 -32.33 -8.39
C LEU A 210 -5.92 -33.57 -9.26
N ARG A 211 -5.19 -34.56 -8.76
CA ARG A 211 -5.10 -35.85 -9.44
C ARG A 211 -6.34 -36.69 -9.11
N ILE A 212 -7.20 -36.90 -10.09
CA ILE A 212 -8.43 -37.68 -9.94
C ILE A 212 -8.14 -39.18 -10.02
N ASN A 213 -7.39 -39.58 -11.07
CA ASN A 213 -6.98 -40.96 -11.31
C ASN A 213 -5.60 -40.99 -11.98
N GLU A 214 -5.05 -42.21 -12.18
CA GLU A 214 -3.83 -42.34 -13.01
C GLU A 214 -4.05 -41.72 -14.39
N GLY A 215 -3.26 -40.69 -14.70
CA GLY A 215 -3.29 -40.01 -15.99
C GLY A 215 -4.34 -38.90 -16.15
N ILE A 216 -5.24 -38.69 -15.16
CA ILE A 216 -6.25 -37.63 -15.21
C ILE A 216 -5.97 -36.59 -14.12
N VAL A 217 -5.69 -35.37 -14.56
CA VAL A 217 -5.45 -34.20 -13.70
C VAL A 217 -6.54 -33.16 -13.98
N TYR A 218 -7.21 -32.73 -12.93
CA TYR A 218 -8.13 -31.58 -12.95
C TYR A 218 -7.36 -30.33 -12.54
N SER A 219 -7.38 -29.28 -13.37
CA SER A 219 -6.66 -28.05 -13.11
C SER A 219 -7.65 -26.92 -12.82
N LEU A 220 -7.39 -26.18 -11.73
CA LEU A 220 -8.06 -24.93 -11.37
C LEU A 220 -7.14 -23.76 -11.65
N SER A 221 -7.69 -22.67 -12.17
CA SER A 221 -6.94 -21.43 -12.34
C SER A 221 -6.65 -20.75 -11.00
N TYR A 222 -5.68 -19.82 -10.99
CA TYR A 222 -5.34 -19.02 -9.82
C TYR A 222 -6.55 -18.23 -9.27
N GLU A 223 -7.44 -17.78 -10.16
CA GLU A 223 -8.66 -17.05 -9.79
C GLU A 223 -9.62 -17.90 -8.93
N ALA A 224 -9.62 -19.21 -9.13
CA ALA A 224 -10.46 -20.14 -8.34
C ALA A 224 -9.94 -20.38 -6.91
N LEU A 225 -8.71 -19.94 -6.59
CA LEU A 225 -8.19 -20.00 -5.23
C LEU A 225 -9.01 -19.12 -4.28
N ALA A 226 -9.09 -19.56 -3.02
CA ALA A 226 -9.66 -18.74 -1.96
C ALA A 226 -8.89 -17.42 -1.84
N ASP A 227 -9.63 -16.31 -1.68
CA ASP A 227 -9.05 -14.97 -1.64
C ASP A 227 -7.99 -14.81 -0.54
N THR A 228 -8.21 -15.44 0.62
CA THR A 228 -7.26 -15.49 1.73
C THR A 228 -5.87 -15.99 1.28
N TYR A 229 -5.80 -17.06 0.50
CA TYR A 229 -4.52 -17.63 0.04
C TYR A 229 -3.82 -16.73 -0.97
N LYS A 230 -4.59 -16.16 -1.90
CA LYS A 230 -4.06 -15.20 -2.88
C LYS A 230 -3.45 -13.98 -2.19
N ARG A 231 -4.13 -13.45 -1.16
CA ARG A 231 -3.66 -12.32 -0.35
C ARG A 231 -2.39 -12.64 0.40
N ILE A 232 -2.33 -13.80 1.06
CA ILE A 232 -1.15 -14.15 1.85
C ILE A 232 0.08 -14.36 0.95
N LEU A 233 -0.10 -15.01 -0.21
CA LEU A 233 0.98 -15.15 -1.19
C LEU A 233 1.47 -13.80 -1.71
N PHE A 234 0.54 -12.90 -2.04
CA PHE A 234 0.87 -11.57 -2.51
C PHE A 234 1.61 -10.74 -1.45
N TYR A 235 1.05 -10.63 -0.23
CA TYR A 235 1.67 -9.82 0.82
C TYR A 235 2.96 -10.43 1.37
N SER A 236 3.06 -11.76 1.44
CA SER A 236 4.32 -12.43 1.78
C SER A 236 5.41 -12.11 0.76
N ALA A 237 5.09 -12.17 -0.54
CA ALA A 237 6.01 -11.77 -1.58
C ALA A 237 6.36 -10.27 -1.52
N ALA A 238 5.39 -9.39 -1.24
CA ALA A 238 5.60 -7.96 -1.09
C ALA A 238 6.54 -7.62 0.06
N VAL A 239 6.42 -8.33 1.19
CA VAL A 239 7.23 -8.12 2.37
C VAL A 239 8.63 -8.72 2.22
N LYS A 240 8.74 -9.94 1.70
CA LYS A 240 10.00 -10.72 1.66
C LYS A 240 10.82 -10.49 0.40
N HIS A 241 10.15 -10.30 -0.73
CA HIS A 241 10.78 -10.23 -2.06
C HIS A 241 10.56 -8.87 -2.72
N THR A 242 11.10 -7.83 -2.10
CA THR A 242 11.04 -6.44 -2.57
C THR A 242 12.43 -5.83 -2.64
N ASN A 243 12.57 -4.74 -3.38
CA ASN A 243 13.71 -3.82 -3.29
C ASN A 243 13.26 -2.44 -2.74
N ALA A 244 12.07 -2.36 -2.17
CA ALA A 244 11.61 -1.16 -1.50
C ALA A 244 12.37 -0.95 -0.19
N ARG A 245 12.58 0.32 0.18
CA ARG A 245 13.00 0.71 1.53
C ARG A 245 11.80 1.11 2.38
N VAL A 246 10.72 1.52 1.74
CA VAL A 246 9.45 1.86 2.37
C VAL A 246 8.33 1.15 1.63
N ILE A 247 7.44 0.52 2.38
CA ILE A 247 6.26 -0.19 1.87
C ILE A 247 5.01 0.42 2.49
N THR A 248 4.01 0.69 1.67
CA THR A 248 2.66 1.02 2.14
C THR A 248 1.73 -0.16 1.92
N LEU A 249 0.98 -0.54 2.96
CA LEU A 249 0.00 -1.64 2.95
C LEU A 249 -1.35 -1.10 3.45
N ASP A 250 -2.36 -1.11 2.59
CA ASP A 250 -3.72 -0.67 2.94
C ASP A 250 -4.60 -1.89 3.14
N GLU A 251 -5.01 -2.15 4.37
CA GLU A 251 -5.81 -3.29 4.82
C GLU A 251 -5.29 -4.65 4.29
N PRO A 252 -4.01 -5.01 4.56
CA PRO A 252 -3.42 -6.25 4.05
C PRO A 252 -4.06 -7.50 4.62
N ASP A 253 -4.75 -7.36 5.73
CA ASP A 253 -5.40 -8.38 6.54
C ASP A 253 -6.89 -8.60 6.23
N THR A 254 -7.46 -7.81 5.31
CA THR A 254 -8.87 -7.94 4.91
C THR A 254 -9.18 -9.35 4.40
N HIS A 255 -10.25 -9.98 4.92
CA HIS A 255 -10.67 -11.36 4.62
C HIS A 255 -9.62 -12.44 4.96
N ALA A 256 -8.56 -12.12 5.71
CA ALA A 256 -7.57 -13.10 6.11
C ALA A 256 -7.98 -13.84 7.39
N PHE A 257 -7.69 -15.16 7.43
CA PHE A 257 -7.87 -15.96 8.63
C PHE A 257 -6.83 -15.57 9.70
N PRO A 258 -7.20 -15.47 11.01
CA PRO A 258 -6.30 -14.93 12.05
C PRO A 258 -4.88 -15.51 12.09
N PRO A 259 -4.63 -16.83 11.96
CA PRO A 259 -3.28 -17.37 11.90
C PRO A 259 -2.41 -16.80 10.77
N TYR A 260 -3.01 -16.48 9.62
CA TYR A 260 -2.29 -15.87 8.49
C TYR A 260 -2.01 -14.38 8.72
N VAL A 261 -2.89 -13.71 9.46
CA VAL A 261 -2.67 -12.32 9.89
C VAL A 261 -1.45 -12.25 10.83
N SER A 262 -1.37 -13.16 11.80
CA SER A 262 -0.21 -13.27 12.71
C SER A 262 1.07 -13.63 11.96
N TYR A 263 1.01 -14.56 11.01
CA TYR A 263 2.15 -14.88 10.14
C TYR A 263 2.64 -13.65 9.36
N LEU A 264 1.73 -12.86 8.78
CA LEU A 264 2.10 -11.64 8.06
C LEU A 264 2.77 -10.63 8.99
N ALA A 265 2.24 -10.44 10.21
CA ALA A 265 2.84 -9.57 11.22
C ALA A 265 4.27 -9.99 11.55
N GLU A 266 4.50 -11.29 11.78
CA GLU A 266 5.84 -11.82 12.01
C GLU A 266 6.79 -11.57 10.85
N GLU A 267 6.36 -11.79 9.60
CA GLU A 267 7.19 -11.52 8.43
C GLU A 267 7.55 -10.03 8.30
N ILE A 268 6.61 -9.11 8.61
CA ILE A 268 6.87 -7.66 8.68
C ILE A 268 7.91 -7.33 9.75
N THR A 269 7.79 -7.91 10.94
CA THR A 269 8.71 -7.63 12.06
C THR A 269 10.13 -8.15 11.81
N LYS A 270 10.28 -9.22 11.04
CA LYS A 270 11.59 -9.79 10.63
C LYS A 270 12.37 -8.90 9.65
N GLN A 271 11.69 -8.01 8.89
CA GLN A 271 12.32 -7.14 7.88
C GLN A 271 12.98 -5.91 8.54
N LYS A 272 14.27 -6.00 8.88
CA LYS A 272 14.97 -4.92 9.60
C LYS A 272 15.31 -3.71 8.74
N GLU A 273 15.49 -3.91 7.44
CA GLU A 273 15.91 -2.86 6.49
C GLU A 273 14.75 -2.15 5.80
N VAL A 274 13.53 -2.63 6.00
CA VAL A 274 12.31 -2.10 5.37
C VAL A 274 11.48 -1.37 6.41
N GLN A 275 11.00 -0.18 6.04
CA GLN A 275 10.04 0.59 6.81
C GLN A 275 8.63 0.35 6.27
N PHE A 276 7.68 0.21 7.19
CA PHE A 276 6.29 -0.08 6.86
C PHE A 276 5.35 1.04 7.30
N PHE A 277 4.37 1.34 6.45
CA PHE A 277 3.21 2.18 6.74
C PHE A 277 1.97 1.34 6.45
N ILE A 278 1.21 1.02 7.47
CA ILE A 278 0.12 0.02 7.42
C ILE A 278 -1.16 0.65 7.93
N ALA A 279 -2.23 0.67 7.13
CA ALA A 279 -3.57 0.96 7.62
C ALA A 279 -4.32 -0.35 7.86
N THR A 280 -4.96 -0.47 9.02
CA THR A 280 -5.73 -1.68 9.37
C THR A 280 -6.93 -1.35 10.27
N HIS A 281 -7.93 -2.22 10.21
CA HIS A 281 -9.07 -2.30 11.13
C HIS A 281 -9.05 -3.60 11.95
N ASN A 282 -7.99 -4.40 11.86
CA ASN A 282 -7.93 -5.74 12.41
C ASN A 282 -7.14 -5.77 13.73
N PRO A 283 -7.80 -6.08 14.87
CA PRO A 283 -7.11 -6.17 16.14
C PRO A 283 -6.04 -7.27 16.17
N TYR A 284 -6.20 -8.36 15.41
CA TYR A 284 -5.21 -9.43 15.36
C TYR A 284 -3.90 -8.98 14.72
N LEU A 285 -3.96 -8.19 13.64
CA LEU A 285 -2.75 -7.63 13.02
C LEU A 285 -2.06 -6.67 13.98
N LEU A 286 -2.82 -5.74 14.58
CA LEU A 286 -2.30 -4.76 15.52
C LEU A 286 -1.62 -5.46 16.72
N ASN A 287 -2.32 -6.37 17.40
CA ASN A 287 -1.79 -7.07 18.58
C ASN A 287 -0.53 -7.87 18.23
N SER A 288 -0.54 -8.63 17.12
CA SER A 288 0.65 -9.34 16.67
C SER A 288 1.83 -8.43 16.36
N LEU A 289 1.60 -7.24 15.81
CA LEU A 289 2.67 -6.26 15.58
C LEU A 289 3.19 -5.68 16.90
N ILE A 290 2.32 -5.39 17.87
CA ILE A 290 2.74 -4.89 19.19
C ILE A 290 3.56 -5.97 19.94
N GLU A 291 3.09 -7.20 19.96
CA GLU A 291 3.76 -8.32 20.63
C GLU A 291 5.15 -8.64 20.06
N ASN A 292 5.31 -8.55 18.73
CA ASN A 292 6.51 -9.00 18.03
C ASN A 292 7.48 -7.86 17.67
N SER A 293 7.14 -6.59 17.95
CA SER A 293 8.00 -5.44 17.61
C SER A 293 8.64 -4.85 18.85
N PRO A 294 9.94 -4.48 18.79
CA PRO A 294 10.52 -3.61 19.82
C PRO A 294 9.77 -2.26 19.89
N ALA A 295 9.56 -1.75 21.09
CA ALA A 295 8.76 -0.54 21.33
C ALA A 295 9.30 0.70 20.54
N ASP A 296 10.63 0.81 20.43
CA ASP A 296 11.30 1.89 19.69
C ASP A 296 11.14 1.79 18.15
N GLN A 297 10.68 0.62 17.65
CA GLN A 297 10.49 0.36 16.22
C GLN A 297 9.04 0.41 15.76
N LEU A 298 8.09 0.58 16.67
CA LEU A 298 6.67 0.62 16.37
C LEU A 298 6.07 1.99 16.74
N SER A 299 5.27 2.54 15.85
CA SER A 299 4.39 3.69 16.12
C SER A 299 2.99 3.32 15.73
N VAL A 300 2.04 3.48 16.65
CA VAL A 300 0.61 3.29 16.39
C VAL A 300 -0.07 4.66 16.45
N PHE A 301 -0.81 5.00 15.41
CA PHE A 301 -1.53 6.27 15.29
C PHE A 301 -3.03 6.00 15.23
N VAL A 302 -3.78 6.60 16.14
CA VAL A 302 -5.23 6.70 16.03
C VAL A 302 -5.56 7.85 15.08
N VAL A 303 -6.26 7.53 14.01
CA VAL A 303 -6.64 8.46 12.95
C VAL A 303 -8.12 8.77 13.08
N SER A 304 -8.46 10.05 13.13
CA SER A 304 -9.83 10.54 13.26
C SER A 304 -10.06 11.74 12.34
N TYR A 305 -11.33 12.02 12.05
CA TYR A 305 -11.70 13.17 11.23
C TYR A 305 -12.29 14.28 12.11
N ASP A 306 -11.59 15.40 12.19
CA ASP A 306 -12.05 16.61 12.85
C ASP A 306 -13.11 17.29 11.98
N ARG A 307 -14.37 17.22 12.40
CA ARG A 307 -15.51 17.76 11.67
C ARG A 307 -15.54 19.29 11.69
N LEU A 308 -15.03 19.92 12.75
CA LEU A 308 -14.99 21.38 12.89
C LEU A 308 -13.99 21.98 11.91
N ASN A 309 -12.78 21.44 11.89
CA ASN A 309 -11.71 21.88 11.01
C ASN A 309 -11.71 21.19 9.65
N ARG A 310 -12.62 20.23 9.44
CA ARG A 310 -12.78 19.44 8.19
C ARG A 310 -11.46 18.80 7.74
N THR A 311 -10.71 18.24 8.67
CA THR A 311 -9.41 17.65 8.38
C THR A 311 -9.18 16.33 9.13
N THR A 312 -8.40 15.46 8.54
CA THR A 312 -7.88 14.27 9.22
C THR A 312 -6.83 14.68 10.24
N VAL A 313 -6.94 14.15 11.44
CA VAL A 313 -5.97 14.33 12.53
C VAL A 313 -5.49 12.99 13.06
N THR A 314 -4.31 12.97 13.68
CA THR A 314 -3.71 11.76 14.24
C THR A 314 -3.25 11.99 15.66
N LYS A 315 -3.34 10.94 16.48
CA LYS A 315 -2.73 10.88 17.81
C LYS A 315 -1.86 9.63 17.90
N LYS A 316 -0.58 9.81 18.16
CA LYS A 316 0.32 8.69 18.42
C LYS A 316 0.04 8.12 19.80
N LEU A 317 -0.12 6.80 19.91
CA LEU A 317 -0.24 6.11 21.18
C LEU A 317 1.09 6.14 21.92
N SER A 318 1.01 6.32 23.25
CA SER A 318 2.16 6.20 24.14
C SER A 318 2.49 4.74 24.41
N ASP A 319 3.69 4.47 24.95
CA ASP A 319 4.09 3.12 25.36
C ASP A 319 3.17 2.56 26.45
N ASN A 320 2.64 3.43 27.32
CA ASN A 320 1.65 3.04 28.33
C ASN A 320 0.31 2.62 27.69
N ASP A 321 -0.17 3.33 26.66
CA ASP A 321 -1.38 2.94 25.93
C ASP A 321 -1.20 1.58 25.26
N LEU A 322 -0.04 1.33 24.64
CA LEU A 322 0.27 0.06 24.00
C LEU A 322 0.36 -1.11 25.01
N SER A 323 0.97 -0.88 26.17
CA SER A 323 1.01 -1.86 27.26
C SER A 323 -0.38 -2.17 27.80
N GLU A 324 -1.23 -1.15 27.96
CA GLU A 324 -2.62 -1.33 28.42
C GLU A 324 -3.42 -2.22 27.44
N LEU A 325 -3.24 -2.03 26.14
CA LEU A 325 -3.91 -2.85 25.12
C LEU A 325 -3.54 -4.32 25.24
N LEU A 326 -2.27 -4.65 25.51
CA LEU A 326 -1.81 -6.04 25.65
C LEU A 326 -2.22 -6.64 27.00
N ASP A 327 -1.96 -5.94 28.11
CA ASP A 327 -2.11 -6.46 29.46
C ASP A 327 -3.57 -6.69 29.85
N PHE A 328 -4.45 -5.84 29.41
CA PHE A 328 -5.89 -5.89 29.76
C PHE A 328 -6.76 -6.44 28.64
N GLY A 329 -6.20 -6.77 27.47
CA GLY A 329 -6.97 -7.25 26.31
C GLY A 329 -8.03 -6.24 25.83
N VAL A 330 -7.78 -4.94 26.03
CA VAL A 330 -8.71 -3.88 25.63
C VAL A 330 -8.77 -3.83 24.11
N ASP A 331 -9.94 -4.10 23.56
CA ASP A 331 -10.14 -3.89 22.12
C ASP A 331 -10.20 -2.38 21.83
N ILE A 332 -9.10 -1.88 21.25
CA ILE A 332 -8.96 -0.46 20.91
C ILE A 332 -10.04 0.02 19.94
N PHE A 333 -10.50 -0.85 19.03
CA PHE A 333 -11.49 -0.48 18.01
C PHE A 333 -12.86 -0.20 18.60
N PHE A 334 -13.20 -0.79 19.74
CA PHE A 334 -14.39 -0.44 20.51
C PHE A 334 -14.19 0.77 21.44
N ASN A 335 -12.93 1.20 21.64
CA ASN A 335 -12.58 2.26 22.59
C ASN A 335 -11.79 3.42 21.93
N LEU A 336 -11.90 3.58 20.62
CA LEU A 336 -11.15 4.62 19.86
C LEU A 336 -11.30 6.02 20.45
N ASN A 337 -12.49 6.36 20.98
CA ASN A 337 -12.76 7.67 21.60
C ASN A 337 -11.82 7.99 22.75
N ARG A 338 -11.42 6.99 23.54
CA ARG A 338 -10.49 7.15 24.67
C ARG A 338 -9.07 7.50 24.19
N TYR A 339 -8.73 7.05 22.99
CA TYR A 339 -7.38 7.16 22.42
C TYR A 339 -7.30 8.23 21.31
N SER A 340 -8.40 8.87 20.94
CA SER A 340 -8.43 9.96 19.96
C SER A 340 -8.07 11.31 20.60
N ASN A 341 -8.00 12.37 19.79
CA ASN A 341 -7.84 13.73 20.33
C ASN A 341 -9.12 14.18 21.03
N ASP A 342 -8.98 14.79 22.22
CA ASP A 342 -10.09 15.25 23.08
C ASP A 342 -11.01 16.31 22.43
N SER A 343 -10.62 16.85 21.26
CA SER A 343 -11.40 17.83 20.49
C SER A 343 -12.46 17.23 19.56
N ILE A 344 -12.57 15.90 19.51
CA ILE A 344 -13.51 15.23 18.60
C ILE A 344 -14.77 14.86 19.36
N GLU A 345 -15.84 15.61 19.10
CA GLU A 345 -17.18 15.23 19.54
C GLU A 345 -17.72 14.09 18.66
N TYR A 346 -17.89 12.92 19.27
CA TYR A 346 -18.59 11.82 18.63
C TYR A 346 -20.11 12.01 18.81
N PRO A 347 -20.93 11.78 17.79
CA PRO A 347 -22.37 11.78 17.97
C PRO A 347 -22.76 10.68 18.95
N SER A 348 -23.52 11.06 19.96
CA SER A 348 -24.14 10.17 20.97
C SER A 348 -25.10 9.18 20.32
#